data_a7efd45050956a5545c58d2e401de7b9
#
_entry.id   a7efd45050956a5545c58d2e401de7b9
#
_cell.length_a   1.000
_cell.length_b   1.000
_cell.length_c   1.000
_cell.angle_alpha   90.00
_cell.angle_beta   90.00
_cell.angle_gamma   90.00
#
_symmetry.space_group_name_H-M   'P 1'
#
loop_
_entity.id
_entity.type
_entity.pdbx_description
1 polymer ?
#
loop_
_entity_poly.entity_id
_entity_poly.type
_entity_poly.pdbx_seq_one_letter_code
_entity_poly.pdbx_strand_id
1 'polypeptide(L)'
;MSRSPFALGGSSFFQSLGGVGSEVPAVESADYFARAFGAVQGLVGDGKVLAGHDVSAGGLVTALLEMTFADNRSGMDLSFAALGERDVVRLLFSEKPALVLQVEDGVRTCE
;
A
#
# COMPACT_ATOMS: atom_id res chain seq x y z
N MET A 1 -17.34 -8.83 15.08
CA MET A 1 -15.93 -8.68 14.64
C MET A 1 -15.88 -7.65 13.52
N SER A 2 -15.08 -6.60 13.67
CA SER A 2 -14.82 -5.70 12.55
C SER A 2 -14.01 -6.45 11.49
N ARG A 3 -14.44 -6.40 10.24
CA ARG A 3 -13.69 -6.97 9.11
C ARG A 3 -12.39 -6.20 8.93
N SER A 4 -11.28 -6.91 8.77
CA SER A 4 -10.03 -6.27 8.39
C SER A 4 -10.17 -5.65 7.00
N PRO A 5 -9.71 -4.39 6.79
CA PRO A 5 -9.67 -3.80 5.47
C PRO A 5 -8.64 -4.47 4.54
N PHE A 6 -7.73 -5.27 5.12
CA PHE A 6 -6.68 -5.97 4.39
C PHE A 6 -7.15 -7.40 4.00
N ALA A 7 -8.10 -7.47 3.07
CA ALA A 7 -8.63 -8.73 2.58
C ALA A 7 -7.66 -9.37 1.57
N LEU A 8 -7.62 -10.71 1.54
CA LEU A 8 -6.69 -11.50 0.72
C LEU A 8 -7.37 -12.23 -0.46
N GLY A 9 -8.71 -12.16 -0.56
CA GLY A 9 -9.44 -12.84 -1.62
C GLY A 9 -9.02 -12.37 -3.01
N GLY A 10 -8.81 -13.30 -3.93
CA GLY A 10 -8.36 -13.02 -5.30
C GLY A 10 -6.90 -12.59 -5.42
N SER A 11 -6.16 -12.53 -4.33
CA SER A 11 -4.76 -12.09 -4.31
C SER A 11 -3.81 -13.12 -4.93
N SER A 12 -2.67 -12.65 -5.40
CA SER A 12 -1.58 -13.50 -5.86
C SER A 12 -1.10 -14.45 -4.75
N PHE A 13 -1.14 -14.00 -3.50
CA PHE A 13 -0.81 -14.83 -2.34
C PHE A 13 -1.74 -16.06 -2.23
N PHE A 14 -3.05 -15.86 -2.28
CA PHE A 14 -4.00 -16.98 -2.24
C PHE A 14 -3.90 -17.88 -3.48
N GLN A 15 -3.67 -17.31 -4.64
CA GLN A 15 -3.47 -18.09 -5.87
C GLN A 15 -2.23 -18.97 -5.76
N SER A 16 -1.14 -18.49 -5.17
CA SER A 16 0.08 -19.28 -4.95
C SER A 16 -0.14 -20.46 -4.02
N LEU A 17 -1.10 -20.36 -3.10
CA LEU A 17 -1.52 -21.45 -2.20
C LEU A 17 -2.60 -22.35 -2.81
N GLY A 18 -3.03 -22.10 -4.04
CA GLY A 18 -4.08 -22.88 -4.72
C GLY A 18 -5.51 -22.48 -4.33
N GLY A 19 -5.69 -21.33 -3.69
CA GLY A 19 -6.98 -20.81 -3.24
C GLY A 19 -7.36 -19.48 -3.90
N VAL A 20 -8.61 -19.08 -3.75
CA VAL A 20 -9.11 -17.78 -4.23
C VAL A 20 -9.59 -16.89 -3.08
N GLY A 21 -10.21 -17.48 -2.07
CA GLY A 21 -10.83 -16.75 -0.96
C GLY A 21 -12.17 -16.11 -1.35
N SER A 22 -12.85 -15.54 -0.39
CA SER A 22 -14.19 -14.94 -0.55
C SER A 22 -14.23 -13.44 -0.29
N GLU A 23 -13.26 -12.90 0.46
CA GLU A 23 -13.19 -11.49 0.79
C GLU A 23 -12.12 -10.81 -0.05
N VAL A 24 -12.56 -9.90 -0.92
CA VAL A 24 -11.69 -9.14 -1.81
C VAL A 24 -11.48 -7.72 -1.27
N PRO A 25 -10.30 -7.13 -1.47
CA PRO A 25 -10.09 -5.72 -1.16
C PRO A 25 -10.96 -4.83 -2.06
N ALA A 26 -11.43 -3.74 -1.49
CA ALA A 26 -12.28 -2.79 -2.20
C ALA A 26 -12.02 -1.36 -1.71
N VAL A 27 -12.47 -0.39 -2.50
CA VAL A 27 -12.55 1.01 -2.07
C VAL A 27 -13.76 1.15 -1.15
N GLU A 28 -13.53 1.40 0.14
CA GLU A 28 -14.60 1.48 1.14
C GLU A 28 -15.32 2.83 1.14
N SER A 29 -14.60 3.91 0.82
CA SER A 29 -15.12 5.27 0.76
C SER A 29 -14.62 5.99 -0.49
N ALA A 30 -15.54 6.31 -1.39
CA ALA A 30 -15.22 7.07 -2.60
C ALA A 30 -14.78 8.51 -2.27
N ASP A 31 -15.36 9.13 -1.26
CA ASP A 31 -14.98 10.47 -0.83
C ASP A 31 -13.58 10.52 -0.27
N TYR A 32 -13.23 9.55 0.57
CA TYR A 32 -11.87 9.43 1.10
C TYR A 32 -10.86 9.18 -0.03
N PHE A 33 -11.18 8.28 -0.94
CA PHE A 33 -10.33 7.98 -2.09
C PHE A 33 -10.09 9.21 -2.95
N ALA A 34 -11.13 9.98 -3.27
CA ALA A 34 -11.02 11.21 -4.05
C ALA A 34 -10.15 12.27 -3.35
N ARG A 35 -10.32 12.44 -2.04
CA ARG A 35 -9.50 13.38 -1.26
C ARG A 35 -8.04 12.95 -1.18
N ALA A 36 -7.78 11.67 -0.95
CA ALA A 36 -6.44 11.11 -0.94
C ALA A 36 -5.75 11.28 -2.29
N PHE A 37 -6.47 10.99 -3.38
CA PHE A 37 -5.97 11.19 -4.74
C PHE A 37 -5.61 12.66 -4.99
N GLY A 38 -6.48 13.59 -4.61
CA GLY A 38 -6.22 15.03 -4.73
C GLY A 38 -4.99 15.49 -3.93
N ALA A 39 -4.83 14.98 -2.70
CA ALA A 39 -3.67 15.27 -1.87
C ALA A 39 -2.36 14.75 -2.49
N VAL A 40 -2.36 13.55 -3.06
CA VAL A 40 -1.21 12.98 -3.76
C VAL A 40 -0.87 13.82 -4.99
N GLN A 41 -1.87 14.22 -5.77
CA GLN A 41 -1.66 15.09 -6.94
C GLN A 41 -1.04 16.43 -6.53
N GLY A 42 -1.49 17.00 -5.42
CA GLY A 42 -0.91 18.23 -4.86
C GLY A 42 0.57 18.06 -4.50
N LEU A 43 0.92 16.97 -3.82
CA LEU A 43 2.31 16.67 -3.45
C LEU A 43 3.21 16.49 -4.68
N VAL A 44 2.71 15.80 -5.70
CA VAL A 44 3.43 15.62 -6.97
C VAL A 44 3.62 16.97 -7.66
N GLY A 45 2.57 17.79 -7.74
CA GLY A 45 2.63 19.11 -8.36
C GLY A 45 3.60 20.06 -7.65
N ASP A 46 3.72 19.96 -6.34
CA ASP A 46 4.65 20.75 -5.51
C ASP A 46 6.10 20.20 -5.53
N GLY A 47 6.36 19.10 -6.22
CA GLY A 47 7.69 18.50 -6.30
C GLY A 47 8.16 17.84 -5.00
N LYS A 48 7.24 17.46 -4.11
CA LYS A 48 7.56 16.88 -2.79
C LYS A 48 7.69 15.36 -2.80
N VAL A 49 7.30 14.71 -3.87
CA VAL A 49 7.38 13.26 -4.03
C VAL A 49 8.67 12.89 -4.73
N LEU A 50 9.51 12.10 -4.07
CA LEU A 50 10.77 11.60 -4.62
C LEU A 50 10.59 10.33 -5.44
N ALA A 51 9.71 9.45 -5.00
CA ALA A 51 9.34 8.22 -5.68
C ALA A 51 7.95 7.78 -5.25
N GLY A 52 7.30 6.99 -6.05
CA GLY A 52 5.99 6.44 -5.74
C GLY A 52 5.73 5.12 -6.45
N HIS A 53 4.86 4.32 -5.87
CA HIS A 53 4.42 3.04 -6.42
C HIS A 53 2.99 2.75 -5.96
N ASP A 54 2.18 2.27 -6.87
CA ASP A 54 0.84 1.78 -6.52
C ASP A 54 0.92 0.35 -5.95
N VAL A 55 0.02 0.04 -5.05
CA VAL A 55 -0.17 -1.32 -4.57
C VAL A 55 -1.09 -2.05 -5.53
N SER A 56 -0.58 -3.10 -6.16
CA SER A 56 -1.27 -3.91 -7.15
C SER A 56 -1.05 -5.40 -6.87
N ALA A 57 -0.93 -6.23 -7.91
CA ALA A 57 -0.68 -7.66 -7.76
C ALA A 57 0.56 -7.94 -6.89
N GLY A 58 0.42 -8.83 -5.93
CA GLY A 58 1.44 -9.17 -4.96
C GLY A 58 1.38 -8.37 -3.66
N GLY A 59 0.55 -7.32 -3.59
CA GLY A 59 0.30 -6.54 -2.38
C GLY A 59 1.39 -5.53 -2.04
N LEU A 60 1.34 -5.02 -0.82
CA LEU A 60 2.26 -3.99 -0.31
C LEU A 60 3.73 -4.43 -0.37
N VAL A 61 4.02 -5.67 -0.01
CA VAL A 61 5.39 -6.18 -0.01
C VAL A 61 6.03 -6.12 -1.39
N THR A 62 5.28 -6.44 -2.43
CA THR A 62 5.77 -6.38 -3.82
C THR A 62 6.03 -4.94 -4.24
N ALA A 63 5.14 -4.01 -3.94
CA ALA A 63 5.34 -2.59 -4.23
C ALA A 63 6.62 -2.05 -3.55
N LEU A 64 6.83 -2.38 -2.28
CA LEU A 64 8.03 -1.97 -1.53
C LEU A 64 9.31 -2.57 -2.11
N LEU A 65 9.30 -3.84 -2.48
CA LEU A 65 10.45 -4.49 -3.12
C LEU A 65 10.78 -3.85 -4.46
N GLU A 66 9.77 -3.60 -5.30
CA GLU A 66 9.96 -2.98 -6.61
C GLU A 66 10.52 -1.56 -6.51
N MET A 67 10.19 -0.81 -5.46
CA MET A 67 10.79 0.50 -5.21
C MET A 67 12.30 0.44 -4.94
N THR A 68 12.83 -0.71 -4.50
CA THR A 68 14.27 -0.89 -4.26
C THR A 68 15.03 -1.35 -5.50
N PHE A 69 14.36 -1.75 -6.56
CA PHE A 69 15.01 -2.36 -7.73
C PHE A 69 15.91 -1.39 -8.51
N ALA A 70 15.66 -0.10 -8.40
CA ALA A 70 16.49 0.91 -9.07
C ALA A 70 17.90 1.03 -8.47
N ASP A 71 18.08 0.68 -7.21
CA ASP A 71 19.38 0.67 -6.53
C ASP A 71 19.50 -0.59 -5.66
N ASN A 72 20.23 -1.56 -6.14
CA ASN A 72 20.42 -2.85 -5.46
C ASN A 72 21.31 -2.79 -4.21
N ARG A 73 21.86 -1.62 -3.89
CA ARG A 73 22.65 -1.39 -2.66
C ARG A 73 21.83 -0.79 -1.54
N SER A 74 20.61 -0.39 -1.84
CA SER A 74 19.67 0.20 -0.88
C SER A 74 18.70 -0.84 -0.34
N GLY A 75 18.23 -0.59 0.87
CA GLY A 75 17.17 -1.35 1.51
C GLY A 75 16.19 -0.42 2.20
N MET A 76 15.22 -1.00 2.88
CA MET A 76 14.22 -0.25 3.63
C MET A 76 14.14 -0.77 5.06
N ASP A 77 14.02 0.14 6.00
CA ASP A 77 13.61 -0.14 7.38
C ASP A 77 12.23 0.48 7.59
N LEU A 78 11.24 -0.36 7.86
CA LEU A 78 9.84 0.02 7.80
C LEU A 78 9.12 -0.26 9.10
N SER A 79 8.27 0.66 9.52
CA SER A 79 7.33 0.46 10.61
C SER A 79 5.90 0.56 10.09
N PHE A 80 5.10 -0.46 10.37
CA PHE A 80 3.68 -0.52 9.98
C PHE A 80 2.73 -0.30 11.16
N ALA A 81 3.23 0.15 12.30
CA ALA A 81 2.44 0.31 13.52
C ALA A 81 1.21 1.20 13.32
N ALA A 82 1.32 2.24 12.49
CA ALA A 82 0.22 3.17 12.21
C ALA A 82 -0.95 2.55 11.42
N LEU A 83 -0.74 1.42 10.75
CA LEU A 83 -1.78 0.78 9.94
C LEU A 83 -2.77 -0.05 10.76
N GLY A 84 -2.45 -0.36 12.02
CA GLY A 84 -3.36 -1.02 12.96
C GLY A 84 -3.70 -2.48 12.64
N GLU A 85 -3.08 -3.09 11.62
CA GLU A 85 -3.27 -4.50 11.29
C GLU A 85 -2.20 -5.34 11.98
N ARG A 86 -2.63 -6.37 12.72
CA ARG A 86 -1.72 -7.28 13.45
C ARG A 86 -1.32 -8.51 12.65
N ASP A 87 -2.14 -8.90 11.68
CA ASP A 87 -1.83 -10.02 10.81
C ASP A 87 -0.87 -9.56 9.73
N VAL A 88 0.39 -9.94 9.85
CA VAL A 88 1.47 -9.56 8.94
C VAL A 88 1.18 -10.05 7.52
N VAL A 89 0.59 -11.22 7.36
CA VAL A 89 0.24 -11.76 6.03
C VAL A 89 -0.80 -10.87 5.35
N ARG A 90 -1.86 -10.48 6.07
CA ARG A 90 -2.87 -9.57 5.55
C ARG A 90 -2.27 -8.21 5.20
N LEU A 91 -1.43 -7.67 6.07
CA LEU A 91 -0.78 -6.38 5.85
C LEU A 91 0.06 -6.37 4.58
N LEU A 92 0.92 -7.37 4.40
CA LEU A 92 1.90 -7.41 3.33
C LEU A 92 1.33 -7.87 1.99
N PHE A 93 0.37 -8.78 1.98
CA PHE A 93 -0.09 -9.45 0.77
C PHE A 93 -1.48 -9.03 0.31
N SER A 94 -2.21 -8.23 1.08
CA SER A 94 -3.47 -7.66 0.60
C SER A 94 -3.23 -6.72 -0.57
N GLU A 95 -4.02 -6.88 -1.60
CA GLU A 95 -4.00 -6.03 -2.79
C GLU A 95 -4.98 -4.85 -2.66
N LYS A 96 -5.18 -4.37 -1.43
CA LYS A 96 -6.00 -3.18 -1.16
C LYS A 96 -5.45 -1.99 -1.94
N PRO A 97 -6.32 -1.23 -2.64
CA PRO A 97 -5.88 -0.03 -3.36
C PRO A 97 -5.15 0.95 -2.44
N ALA A 98 -3.90 1.24 -2.76
CA ALA A 98 -3.06 2.14 -1.98
C ALA A 98 -1.90 2.66 -2.83
N LEU A 99 -1.26 3.70 -2.34
CA LEU A 99 -0.02 4.25 -2.91
C LEU A 99 1.05 4.28 -1.83
N VAL A 100 2.26 3.96 -2.23
CA VAL A 100 3.46 4.14 -1.41
C VAL A 100 4.24 5.32 -1.99
N LEU A 101 4.53 6.31 -1.17
CA LEU A 101 5.24 7.51 -1.58
C LEU A 101 6.50 7.67 -0.74
N GLN A 102 7.60 7.99 -1.39
CA GLN A 102 8.81 8.49 -0.74
C GLN A 102 8.82 10.01 -0.82
N VAL A 103 8.99 10.65 0.33
CA VAL A 103 9.05 12.11 0.45
C VAL A 103 10.31 12.50 1.22
N GLU A 104 10.71 13.77 1.10
CA GLU A 104 11.82 14.29 1.90
C GLU A 104 11.46 14.34 3.38
N ASP A 105 12.48 14.25 4.24
CA ASP A 105 12.31 14.43 5.68
C ASP A 105 11.70 15.80 5.99
N GLY A 106 10.73 15.81 6.91
CA GLY A 106 10.02 17.02 7.31
C GLY A 106 8.76 17.32 6.51
N VAL A 107 8.47 16.60 5.42
CA VAL A 107 7.16 16.67 4.79
C VAL A 107 6.14 15.98 5.70
N ARG A 108 5.20 16.76 6.21
CA ARG A 108 4.09 16.22 7.01
C ARG A 108 2.92 15.93 6.10
N THR A 109 2.53 14.68 6.06
CA THR A 109 1.27 14.25 5.46
C THR A 109 0.25 14.10 6.60
N CYS A 110 -0.81 14.88 6.56
CA CYS A 110 -1.97 14.65 7.43
C CYS A 110 -2.85 13.59 6.75
N GLU A 111 -3.05 12.49 7.45
CA GLU A 111 -4.04 11.48 7.05
C GLU A 111 -5.48 11.98 7.28
#